data_f91923bed02f3cbeb05abb9b03b2c988
#
_entry.id   f91923bed02f3cbeb05abb9b03b2c988
#
_cell.length_a   1.000
_cell.length_b   1.000
_cell.length_c   1.000
_cell.angle_alpha   90.00
_cell.angle_beta   90.00
_cell.angle_gamma   90.00
#
_symmetry.space_group_name_H-M   'P 1'
#
loop_
_entity.id
_entity.type
_entity.pdbx_description
1 polymer ?
#
loop_
_entity_poly.entity_id
_entity_poly.type
_entity_poly.pdbx_seq_one_letter_code
_entity_poly.pdbx_strand_id
1 'polypeptide(L)'
;MSRSTFKILFYVKKGSERANGYLPLMCRLTVDGEIKQFSCKLDVPPKLWDVKTARATGKSAEAQKINAAVDRIRVDVNRRYQELMQSDGYVTAARLRDACLGLGVKRETLLKLFEQHNEEFIKKVGHSRVQGTYNRYRTIYKHLCEFVPKVYRRDDIPLKELNLTFINNFEYFLRTEKKCRTNTVWGYMIGLKHVISIARNSGALPFNPFAGYINSPESVDRGYLTEREIQTLMEAPVKSGTCELVRDLFIFSVFTGLAYADVKALTTDRLQTFFDGNLWIITRRRKTNTESNIRLLDVPKRIIEKYKGLSKDDHVFPVPSNGRCNTILKELGRQCGFKIRLTYHVARHTNATTVLLSHGVPIETVSRLLGHTDLKTTQIYARITNQKISSDMEILSHKLEKMEKEICDAI
;
A
#
# COMPACT_ATOMS: atom_id res chain seq x y z
N MET A 1 18.41 21.12 32.21
CA MET A 1 18.19 19.67 32.03
C MET A 1 18.67 18.96 33.28
N SER A 2 17.79 18.31 34.04
CA SER A 2 18.14 17.57 35.24
C SER A 2 18.99 16.36 34.79
N ARG A 3 20.19 16.20 35.37
CA ARG A 3 21.03 15.01 35.12
C ARG A 3 20.31 13.79 35.67
N SER A 4 19.92 12.85 34.77
CA SER A 4 19.39 11.53 35.18
C SER A 4 20.44 10.81 36.03
N THR A 5 20.02 10.31 37.19
CA THR A 5 20.90 9.56 38.10
C THR A 5 20.74 8.06 37.83
N PHE A 6 21.87 7.41 37.50
CA PHE A 6 21.90 5.96 37.26
C PHE A 6 22.92 5.27 38.12
N LYS A 7 22.52 4.22 38.88
CA LYS A 7 23.41 3.40 39.70
C LYS A 7 23.11 1.91 39.53
N ILE A 8 24.16 1.11 39.55
CA ILE A 8 24.13 -0.36 39.55
C ILE A 8 24.80 -0.87 40.81
N LEU A 9 24.08 -1.70 41.58
CA LEU A 9 24.59 -2.32 42.80
C LEU A 9 24.38 -3.85 42.71
N PHE A 10 25.44 -4.59 42.98
CA PHE A 10 25.39 -6.05 43.14
C PHE A 10 25.40 -6.40 44.61
N TYR A 11 24.56 -7.36 45.02
CA TYR A 11 24.47 -7.83 46.37
C TYR A 11 24.00 -9.29 46.45
N VAL A 12 24.35 -10.00 47.49
CA VAL A 12 23.83 -11.35 47.77
C VAL A 12 22.58 -11.26 48.62
N LYS A 13 21.55 -12.03 48.27
CA LYS A 13 20.25 -12.00 48.99
C LYS A 13 20.32 -12.88 50.22
N LYS A 14 20.47 -12.28 51.40
CA LYS A 14 20.41 -12.96 52.71
C LYS A 14 19.04 -13.61 52.92
N GLY A 15 18.99 -14.76 53.58
CA GLY A 15 17.75 -15.49 53.86
C GLY A 15 17.16 -16.25 52.62
N SER A 16 17.95 -16.44 51.57
CA SER A 16 17.56 -17.22 50.38
C SER A 16 18.66 -18.22 50.01
N GLU A 17 19.22 -18.89 51.02
CA GLU A 17 20.28 -19.87 50.81
C GLU A 17 19.79 -21.07 50.00
N ARG A 18 20.63 -21.49 49.04
CA ARG A 18 20.43 -22.72 48.29
C ARG A 18 20.78 -23.94 49.16
N ALA A 19 20.33 -25.11 48.73
CA ALA A 19 20.65 -26.38 49.45
C ALA A 19 22.16 -26.61 49.65
N ASN A 20 23.00 -25.98 48.80
CA ASN A 20 24.47 -26.02 48.91
C ASN A 20 25.09 -24.91 49.76
N GLY A 21 24.32 -24.12 50.45
CA GLY A 21 24.77 -23.01 51.31
C GLY A 21 25.18 -21.74 50.53
N TYR A 22 24.92 -21.67 49.23
CA TYR A 22 25.22 -20.49 48.38
C TYR A 22 24.05 -19.49 48.41
N LEU A 23 24.39 -18.21 48.23
CA LEU A 23 23.42 -17.12 48.16
C LEU A 23 23.25 -16.61 46.73
N PRO A 24 22.03 -16.38 46.26
CA PRO A 24 21.82 -15.84 44.92
C PRO A 24 22.31 -14.37 44.81
N LEU A 25 23.07 -14.12 43.76
CA LEU A 25 23.56 -12.79 43.41
C LEU A 25 22.40 -11.98 42.73
N MET A 26 22.16 -10.78 43.22
CA MET A 26 21.14 -9.86 42.71
C MET A 26 21.80 -8.60 42.14
N CYS A 27 21.22 -8.06 41.12
CA CYS A 27 21.54 -6.74 40.57
C CYS A 27 20.40 -5.77 40.90
N ARG A 28 20.73 -4.64 41.57
CA ARG A 28 19.82 -3.54 41.82
C ARG A 28 20.13 -2.38 40.88
N LEU A 29 19.10 -1.90 40.20
CA LEU A 29 19.14 -0.73 39.34
C LEU A 29 18.44 0.41 40.03
N THR A 30 19.05 1.58 40.05
CA THR A 30 18.42 2.81 40.49
C THR A 30 18.50 3.83 39.37
N VAL A 31 17.35 4.33 38.92
CA VAL A 31 17.26 5.37 37.89
C VAL A 31 16.32 6.44 38.43
N ASP A 32 16.79 7.66 38.57
CA ASP A 32 16.02 8.81 39.07
C ASP A 32 15.23 8.52 40.34
N GLY A 33 15.85 7.77 41.26
CA GLY A 33 15.24 7.37 42.54
C GLY A 33 14.36 6.11 42.50
N GLU A 34 13.92 5.67 41.31
CA GLU A 34 13.19 4.41 41.13
C GLU A 34 14.14 3.22 41.28
N ILE A 35 13.75 2.23 42.09
CA ILE A 35 14.57 1.02 42.33
C ILE A 35 13.88 -0.20 41.75
N LYS A 36 14.60 -0.97 40.94
CA LYS A 36 14.23 -2.32 40.48
C LYS A 36 15.40 -3.28 40.68
N GLN A 37 15.09 -4.57 40.80
CA GLN A 37 16.12 -5.58 41.00
C GLN A 37 15.79 -6.86 40.23
N PHE A 38 16.84 -7.60 39.86
CA PHE A 38 16.71 -8.89 39.21
C PHE A 38 17.82 -9.85 39.65
N SER A 39 17.59 -11.17 39.50
CA SER A 39 18.58 -12.19 39.77
C SER A 39 19.59 -12.27 38.65
N CYS A 40 20.88 -12.29 39.01
CA CYS A 40 21.99 -12.49 38.04
C CYS A 40 22.11 -13.95 37.58
N LYS A 41 21.24 -14.86 38.06
CA LYS A 41 21.32 -16.30 37.81
C LYS A 41 22.70 -16.91 38.16
N LEU A 42 23.33 -16.36 39.17
CA LEU A 42 24.60 -16.76 39.70
C LEU A 42 24.47 -16.89 41.23
N ASP A 43 25.00 -17.97 41.80
CA ASP A 43 25.05 -18.22 43.24
C ASP A 43 26.47 -18.01 43.73
N VAL A 44 26.64 -17.42 44.94
CA VAL A 44 27.90 -16.98 45.51
C VAL A 44 28.07 -17.54 46.91
N PRO A 45 29.22 -18.17 47.25
CA PRO A 45 29.51 -18.56 48.62
C PRO A 45 29.53 -17.33 49.54
N PRO A 46 28.80 -17.34 50.69
CA PRO A 46 28.75 -16.19 51.57
C PRO A 46 30.10 -15.68 52.04
N LYS A 47 31.04 -16.57 52.25
CA LYS A 47 32.42 -16.28 52.72
C LYS A 47 33.27 -15.53 51.71
N LEU A 48 32.94 -15.64 50.41
CA LEU A 48 33.66 -14.97 49.31
C LEU A 48 33.14 -13.58 48.97
N TRP A 49 31.97 -13.19 49.45
CA TRP A 49 31.34 -11.92 49.03
C TRP A 49 31.67 -10.74 49.95
N ASP A 50 32.32 -9.73 49.44
CA ASP A 50 32.53 -8.47 50.13
C ASP A 50 31.42 -7.47 49.78
N VAL A 51 30.66 -7.08 50.82
CA VAL A 51 29.54 -6.17 50.67
C VAL A 51 29.99 -4.76 50.34
N LYS A 52 31.18 -4.34 50.80
CA LYS A 52 31.67 -2.96 50.57
C LYS A 52 32.12 -2.74 49.12
N THR A 53 32.82 -3.70 48.56
CA THR A 53 33.28 -3.63 47.16
C THR A 53 32.26 -4.19 46.18
N ALA A 54 31.23 -4.90 46.65
CA ALA A 54 30.26 -5.62 45.82
C ALA A 54 30.93 -6.56 44.83
N ARG A 55 31.95 -7.34 45.33
CA ARG A 55 32.76 -8.28 44.59
C ARG A 55 33.12 -9.50 45.43
N ALA A 56 33.50 -10.55 44.76
CA ALA A 56 34.10 -11.73 45.44
C ALA A 56 35.57 -11.44 45.81
N THR A 57 35.96 -11.82 47.03
CA THR A 57 37.32 -11.65 47.58
C THR A 57 38.17 -12.85 47.26
N GLY A 58 39.52 -12.64 47.20
CA GLY A 58 40.50 -13.67 46.98
C GLY A 58 40.85 -13.89 45.50
N LYS A 59 41.86 -14.80 45.28
CA LYS A 59 42.38 -15.12 43.93
C LYS A 59 41.94 -16.49 43.41
N SER A 60 40.97 -17.13 44.07
CA SER A 60 40.47 -18.44 43.65
C SER A 60 39.80 -18.37 42.27
N ALA A 61 39.81 -19.46 41.52
CA ALA A 61 39.17 -19.57 40.22
C ALA A 61 37.69 -19.25 40.32
N GLU A 62 37.03 -19.57 41.43
CA GLU A 62 35.63 -19.28 41.72
C GLU A 62 35.38 -17.76 41.89
N ALA A 63 36.24 -17.08 42.70
CA ALA A 63 36.18 -15.65 42.88
C ALA A 63 36.39 -14.89 41.55
N GLN A 64 37.35 -15.34 40.73
CA GLN A 64 37.58 -14.75 39.40
C GLN A 64 36.40 -14.94 38.46
N LYS A 65 35.76 -16.13 38.45
CA LYS A 65 34.57 -16.43 37.66
C LYS A 65 33.38 -15.54 38.05
N ILE A 66 33.16 -15.37 39.35
CA ILE A 66 32.10 -14.51 39.88
C ILE A 66 32.34 -13.04 39.45
N ASN A 67 33.58 -12.55 39.67
CA ASN A 67 33.91 -11.16 39.31
C ASN A 67 33.81 -10.90 37.80
N ALA A 68 34.27 -11.83 36.96
CA ALA A 68 34.12 -11.75 35.51
C ALA A 68 32.63 -11.73 35.07
N ALA A 69 31.75 -12.45 35.78
CA ALA A 69 30.31 -12.42 35.52
C ALA A 69 29.68 -11.11 35.96
N VAL A 70 30.07 -10.57 37.13
CA VAL A 70 29.65 -9.25 37.59
C VAL A 70 30.01 -8.14 36.59
N ASP A 71 31.23 -8.16 36.08
CA ASP A 71 31.73 -7.18 35.11
C ASP A 71 30.97 -7.28 33.77
N ARG A 72 30.74 -8.51 33.26
CA ARG A 72 29.91 -8.69 32.05
C ARG A 72 28.49 -8.15 32.21
N ILE A 73 27.85 -8.45 33.34
CA ILE A 73 26.49 -7.94 33.60
C ILE A 73 26.52 -6.42 33.72
N ARG A 74 27.50 -5.82 34.35
CA ARG A 74 27.65 -4.37 34.47
C ARG A 74 27.79 -3.71 33.08
N VAL A 75 28.62 -4.27 32.22
CA VAL A 75 28.79 -3.78 30.84
C VAL A 75 27.49 -3.90 30.05
N ASP A 76 26.77 -5.02 30.13
CA ASP A 76 25.50 -5.22 29.43
C ASP A 76 24.42 -4.26 29.92
N VAL A 77 24.30 -4.04 31.22
CA VAL A 77 23.35 -3.09 31.82
C VAL A 77 23.64 -1.67 31.35
N ASN A 78 24.93 -1.23 31.35
CA ASN A 78 25.32 0.09 30.88
C ASN A 78 25.00 0.29 29.40
N ARG A 79 25.31 -0.72 28.56
CA ARG A 79 25.01 -0.71 27.13
C ARG A 79 23.51 -0.53 26.90
N ARG A 80 22.66 -1.31 27.58
CA ARG A 80 21.21 -1.22 27.45
C ARG A 80 20.65 0.11 27.95
N TYR A 81 21.23 0.68 29.00
CA TYR A 81 20.87 2.01 29.46
C TYR A 81 21.14 3.08 28.37
N GLN A 82 22.29 3.02 27.72
CA GLN A 82 22.64 3.94 26.63
C GLN A 82 21.74 3.72 25.39
N GLU A 83 21.46 2.48 25.01
CA GLU A 83 20.55 2.15 23.93
C GLU A 83 19.16 2.72 24.17
N LEU A 84 18.59 2.59 25.38
CA LEU A 84 17.30 3.13 25.76
C LEU A 84 17.30 4.65 25.79
N MET A 85 18.36 5.28 26.29
CA MET A 85 18.51 6.76 26.28
C MET A 85 18.58 7.31 24.87
N GLN A 86 19.28 6.65 23.96
CA GLN A 86 19.39 7.09 22.55
C GLN A 86 18.09 6.89 21.78
N SER A 87 17.36 5.81 22.04
CA SER A 87 16.11 5.52 21.33
C SER A 87 14.92 6.38 21.78
N ASP A 88 14.79 6.58 23.10
CA ASP A 88 13.56 7.12 23.67
C ASP A 88 13.75 8.45 24.44
N GLY A 89 15.01 8.88 24.61
CA GLY A 89 15.35 10.12 25.33
C GLY A 89 15.18 10.04 26.84
N TYR A 90 14.65 8.94 27.41
CA TYR A 90 14.49 8.68 28.84
C TYR A 90 14.53 7.20 29.18
N VAL A 91 14.95 6.86 30.40
CA VAL A 91 14.99 5.48 30.90
C VAL A 91 14.29 5.43 32.27
N THR A 92 13.50 4.37 32.52
CA THR A 92 13.00 4.04 33.86
C THR A 92 13.67 2.77 34.38
N ALA A 93 13.78 2.59 35.70
CA ALA A 93 14.37 1.40 36.29
C ALA A 93 13.62 0.11 35.89
N ALA A 94 12.29 0.21 35.73
CA ALA A 94 11.47 -0.91 35.26
C ALA A 94 11.81 -1.32 33.82
N ARG A 95 11.88 -0.38 32.88
CA ARG A 95 12.25 -0.65 31.47
C ARG A 95 13.65 -1.23 31.34
N LEU A 96 14.60 -0.67 32.09
CA LEU A 96 15.97 -1.16 32.07
C LEU A 96 16.06 -2.59 32.60
N ARG A 97 15.37 -2.91 33.72
CA ARG A 97 15.29 -4.28 34.25
C ARG A 97 14.71 -5.23 33.20
N ASP A 98 13.59 -4.87 32.57
CA ASP A 98 12.90 -5.70 31.59
C ASP A 98 13.78 -5.93 30.35
N ALA A 99 14.49 -4.92 29.90
CA ALA A 99 15.48 -5.04 28.84
C ALA A 99 16.63 -6.00 29.23
N CYS A 100 17.15 -5.92 30.48
CA CYS A 100 18.20 -6.82 30.99
C CYS A 100 17.72 -8.26 31.11
N LEU A 101 16.46 -8.48 31.45
CA LEU A 101 15.86 -9.80 31.57
C LEU A 101 15.33 -10.35 30.22
N GLY A 102 15.37 -9.53 29.16
CA GLY A 102 14.68 -9.85 27.90
C GLY A 102 13.16 -9.88 28.05
N LEU A 103 12.62 -9.31 29.17
CA LEU A 103 11.20 -9.14 29.44
C LEU A 103 10.79 -7.79 28.82
N GLY A 104 9.97 -7.79 27.81
CA GLY A 104 9.54 -6.54 27.18
C GLY A 104 10.00 -6.37 25.73
N VAL A 105 10.97 -7.09 25.27
CA VAL A 105 11.10 -7.35 23.85
C VAL A 105 10.08 -8.46 23.53
N LYS A 106 8.78 -8.09 23.38
CA LYS A 106 7.91 -8.88 22.52
C LYS A 106 8.72 -9.00 21.25
N ARG A 107 9.23 -10.18 20.94
CA ARG A 107 9.86 -10.44 19.64
C ARG A 107 8.76 -10.19 18.63
N GLU A 108 8.70 -8.96 18.14
CA GLU A 108 7.78 -8.62 17.09
C GLU A 108 8.21 -9.42 15.87
N THR A 109 7.33 -10.29 15.44
CA THR A 109 7.54 -11.18 14.31
C THR A 109 6.72 -10.68 13.13
N LEU A 110 7.13 -11.04 11.93
CA LEU A 110 6.55 -10.53 10.69
C LEU A 110 5.08 -10.90 10.53
N LEU A 111 4.73 -12.18 10.73
CA LEU A 111 3.35 -12.65 10.54
C LEU A 111 2.42 -12.03 11.58
N LYS A 112 2.85 -11.95 12.83
CA LYS A 112 2.07 -11.30 13.89
C LYS A 112 1.85 -9.81 13.64
N LEU A 113 2.89 -9.08 13.19
CA LEU A 113 2.75 -7.68 12.77
C LEU A 113 1.74 -7.53 11.64
N PHE A 114 1.83 -8.41 10.64
CA PHE A 114 0.96 -8.37 9.47
C PHE A 114 -0.49 -8.69 9.83
N GLU A 115 -0.72 -9.64 10.73
CA GLU A 115 -2.02 -10.00 11.27
C GLU A 115 -2.68 -8.82 12.00
N GLN A 116 -1.95 -8.19 12.93
CA GLN A 116 -2.41 -6.99 13.65
C GLN A 116 -2.76 -5.86 12.68
N HIS A 117 -1.91 -5.61 11.67
CA HIS A 117 -2.21 -4.65 10.62
C HIS A 117 -3.53 -4.98 9.89
N ASN A 118 -3.77 -6.24 9.55
CA ASN A 118 -5.00 -6.65 8.87
C ASN A 118 -6.25 -6.49 9.74
N GLU A 119 -6.16 -6.80 11.04
CA GLU A 119 -7.23 -6.59 12.01
C GLU A 119 -7.58 -5.11 12.22
N GLU A 120 -6.58 -4.24 12.21
CA GLU A 120 -6.81 -2.80 12.27
C GLU A 120 -7.35 -2.25 10.94
N PHE A 121 -6.87 -2.78 9.82
CA PHE A 121 -7.26 -2.32 8.50
C PHE A 121 -8.72 -2.64 8.19
N ILE A 122 -9.22 -3.84 8.58
CA ILE A 122 -10.62 -4.23 8.34
C ILE A 122 -11.60 -3.32 9.06
N LYS A 123 -11.26 -2.82 10.25
CA LYS A 123 -12.09 -1.86 11.01
C LYS A 123 -12.28 -0.52 10.28
N LYS A 124 -11.37 -0.18 9.36
CA LYS A 124 -11.39 1.07 8.57
C LYS A 124 -12.08 0.90 7.22
N VAL A 125 -12.42 -0.34 6.83
CA VAL A 125 -13.11 -0.62 5.56
C VAL A 125 -14.53 -0.09 5.61
N GLY A 126 -14.96 0.57 4.53
CA GLY A 126 -16.26 1.25 4.45
C GLY A 126 -16.24 2.71 4.96
N HIS A 127 -15.25 3.10 5.76
CA HIS A 127 -15.07 4.47 6.23
C HIS A 127 -13.95 5.20 5.44
N SER A 128 -12.71 4.86 5.72
CA SER A 128 -11.53 5.50 5.11
C SER A 128 -10.74 4.58 4.18
N ARG A 129 -11.08 3.31 4.12
CA ARG A 129 -10.40 2.28 3.32
C ARG A 129 -11.38 1.44 2.52
N VAL A 130 -10.90 0.89 1.39
CA VAL A 130 -11.73 0.08 0.49
C VAL A 130 -11.44 -1.41 0.66
N GLN A 131 -12.48 -2.24 0.52
CA GLN A 131 -12.42 -3.70 0.63
C GLN A 131 -11.35 -4.33 -0.28
N GLY A 132 -11.15 -3.80 -1.50
CA GLY A 132 -10.15 -4.33 -2.44
C GLY A 132 -8.72 -4.23 -1.94
N THR A 133 -8.40 -3.18 -1.17
CA THR A 133 -7.08 -3.02 -0.55
C THR A 133 -6.88 -4.02 0.59
N TYR A 134 -7.91 -4.20 1.44
CA TYR A 134 -7.89 -5.24 2.47
C TYR A 134 -7.68 -6.64 1.89
N ASN A 135 -8.42 -7.00 0.84
CA ASN A 135 -8.27 -8.31 0.19
C ASN A 135 -6.84 -8.53 -0.34
N ARG A 136 -6.16 -7.47 -0.81
CA ARG A 136 -4.75 -7.54 -1.21
C ARG A 136 -3.85 -7.86 -0.01
N TYR A 137 -3.98 -7.14 1.10
CA TYR A 137 -3.20 -7.41 2.32
C TYR A 137 -3.43 -8.83 2.84
N ARG A 138 -4.69 -9.29 2.87
CA ARG A 138 -5.02 -10.66 3.25
C ARG A 138 -4.34 -11.70 2.35
N THR A 139 -4.25 -11.44 1.05
CA THR A 139 -3.57 -12.33 0.10
C THR A 139 -2.06 -12.34 0.33
N ILE A 140 -1.45 -11.19 0.58
CA ILE A 140 -0.01 -11.09 0.92
C ILE A 140 0.27 -11.89 2.20
N TYR A 141 -0.54 -11.70 3.24
CA TYR A 141 -0.43 -12.44 4.50
C TYR A 141 -0.50 -13.95 4.28
N LYS A 142 -1.50 -14.41 3.51
CA LYS A 142 -1.60 -15.84 3.15
C LYS A 142 -0.34 -16.36 2.47
N HIS A 143 0.23 -15.62 1.53
CA HIS A 143 1.47 -16.02 0.86
C HIS A 143 2.67 -16.03 1.81
N LEU A 144 2.76 -15.11 2.77
CA LEU A 144 3.80 -15.10 3.79
C LEU A 144 3.68 -16.31 4.73
N CYS A 145 2.45 -16.67 5.17
CA CYS A 145 2.18 -17.87 5.98
C CYS A 145 2.57 -19.17 5.29
N GLU A 146 2.55 -19.22 3.96
CA GLU A 146 3.02 -20.36 3.20
C GLU A 146 4.56 -20.32 2.95
N PHE A 147 5.10 -19.12 2.70
CA PHE A 147 6.50 -18.90 2.38
C PHE A 147 7.42 -19.14 3.57
N VAL A 148 7.09 -18.59 4.74
CA VAL A 148 7.98 -18.65 5.92
C VAL A 148 8.25 -20.09 6.35
N PRO A 149 7.28 -20.97 6.58
CA PRO A 149 7.55 -22.36 6.94
C PRO A 149 8.29 -23.12 5.83
N LYS A 150 7.94 -22.87 4.57
CA LYS A 150 8.52 -23.60 3.44
C LYS A 150 10.00 -23.29 3.25
N VAL A 151 10.39 -22.01 3.34
CA VAL A 151 11.76 -21.56 3.02
C VAL A 151 12.65 -21.52 4.27
N TYR A 152 12.10 -21.10 5.40
CA TYR A 152 12.88 -20.89 6.64
C TYR A 152 12.67 -21.99 7.68
N ARG A 153 11.72 -22.93 7.48
CA ARG A 153 11.37 -24.02 8.42
C ARG A 153 11.05 -23.50 9.83
N ARG A 154 10.35 -22.38 9.92
CA ARG A 154 9.93 -21.70 11.14
C ARG A 154 8.47 -21.27 11.00
N ASP A 155 7.77 -21.13 12.11
CA ASP A 155 6.38 -20.66 12.12
C ASP A 155 6.26 -19.16 11.83
N ASP A 156 7.29 -18.37 12.23
CA ASP A 156 7.35 -16.93 11.99
C ASP A 156 8.82 -16.44 12.01
N ILE A 157 9.07 -15.22 11.51
CA ILE A 157 10.38 -14.59 11.43
C ILE A 157 10.45 -13.37 12.34
N PRO A 158 11.42 -13.26 13.27
CA PRO A 158 11.66 -12.03 14.02
C PRO A 158 11.95 -10.84 13.09
N LEU A 159 11.37 -9.69 13.34
CA LEU A 159 11.55 -8.50 12.49
C LEU A 159 13.03 -8.13 12.29
N LYS A 160 13.85 -8.33 13.32
CA LYS A 160 15.31 -8.05 13.28
C LYS A 160 16.09 -8.95 12.33
N GLU A 161 15.54 -10.08 11.91
CA GLU A 161 16.16 -11.00 10.95
C GLU A 161 15.76 -10.70 9.50
N LEU A 162 14.81 -9.78 9.28
CA LEU A 162 14.45 -9.34 7.93
C LEU A 162 15.63 -8.63 7.28
N ASN A 163 15.95 -9.01 6.07
CA ASN A 163 17.02 -8.42 5.27
C ASN A 163 16.64 -8.46 3.78
N LEU A 164 17.51 -7.90 2.93
CA LEU A 164 17.28 -7.88 1.48
C LEU A 164 17.13 -9.29 0.89
N THR A 165 17.86 -10.28 1.43
CA THR A 165 17.75 -11.68 0.99
C THR A 165 16.36 -12.24 1.25
N PHE A 166 15.76 -11.94 2.42
CA PHE A 166 14.38 -12.33 2.71
C PHE A 166 13.41 -11.72 1.69
N ILE A 167 13.57 -10.44 1.38
CA ILE A 167 12.71 -9.71 0.43
C ILE A 167 12.80 -10.33 -0.98
N ASN A 168 14.02 -10.60 -1.45
CA ASN A 168 14.26 -11.23 -2.75
C ASN A 168 13.72 -12.68 -2.80
N ASN A 169 13.89 -13.46 -1.74
CA ASN A 169 13.37 -14.82 -1.66
C ASN A 169 11.84 -14.85 -1.69
N PHE A 170 11.18 -13.89 -1.03
CA PHE A 170 9.73 -13.80 -1.09
C PHE A 170 9.23 -13.40 -2.49
N GLU A 171 9.91 -12.45 -3.16
CA GLU A 171 9.61 -12.14 -4.57
C GLU A 171 9.78 -13.36 -5.46
N TYR A 172 10.89 -14.09 -5.32
CA TYR A 172 11.16 -15.31 -6.07
C TYR A 172 10.04 -16.34 -5.86
N PHE A 173 9.63 -16.58 -4.61
CA PHE A 173 8.52 -17.46 -4.27
C PHE A 173 7.21 -17.05 -4.95
N LEU A 174 6.89 -15.75 -4.96
CA LEU A 174 5.70 -15.23 -5.65
C LEU A 174 5.74 -15.50 -7.15
N ARG A 175 6.91 -15.38 -7.78
CA ARG A 175 7.08 -15.60 -9.23
C ARG A 175 7.05 -17.08 -9.60
N THR A 176 7.77 -17.91 -8.89
CA THR A 176 7.98 -19.33 -9.23
C THR A 176 6.84 -20.23 -8.72
N GLU A 177 6.54 -20.15 -7.43
CA GLU A 177 5.56 -21.04 -6.80
C GLU A 177 4.12 -20.55 -7.00
N LYS A 178 3.90 -19.24 -6.85
CA LYS A 178 2.57 -18.65 -7.03
C LYS A 178 2.28 -18.23 -8.46
N LYS A 179 3.27 -18.30 -9.35
CA LYS A 179 3.18 -17.94 -10.78
C LYS A 179 2.54 -16.54 -10.98
N CYS A 180 2.84 -15.62 -10.06
CA CYS A 180 2.33 -14.26 -10.12
C CYS A 180 3.00 -13.47 -11.26
N ARG A 181 2.20 -12.68 -12.00
CA ARG A 181 2.72 -11.76 -13.02
C ARG A 181 3.42 -10.57 -12.36
N THR A 182 4.35 -9.92 -13.06
CA THR A 182 5.19 -8.82 -12.58
C THR A 182 4.40 -7.75 -11.84
N ASN A 183 3.31 -7.23 -12.40
CA ASN A 183 2.51 -6.19 -11.75
C ASN A 183 1.78 -6.67 -10.49
N THR A 184 1.49 -7.96 -10.39
CA THR A 184 0.92 -8.56 -9.16
C THR A 184 1.98 -8.64 -8.08
N VAL A 185 3.17 -9.12 -8.44
CA VAL A 185 4.34 -9.16 -7.54
C VAL A 185 4.67 -7.76 -7.04
N TRP A 186 4.80 -6.78 -7.94
CA TRP A 186 5.02 -5.38 -7.59
C TRP A 186 4.00 -4.87 -6.56
N GLY A 187 2.70 -5.12 -6.80
CA GLY A 187 1.64 -4.71 -5.88
C GLY A 187 1.72 -5.40 -4.50
N TYR A 188 2.15 -6.66 -4.44
CA TYR A 188 2.34 -7.39 -3.19
C TYR A 188 3.57 -6.90 -2.43
N MET A 189 4.68 -6.64 -3.12
CA MET A 189 5.90 -6.12 -2.52
C MET A 189 5.71 -4.71 -1.95
N ILE A 190 4.93 -3.84 -2.62
CA ILE A 190 4.53 -2.53 -2.06
C ILE A 190 3.70 -2.71 -0.78
N GLY A 191 2.76 -3.66 -0.76
CA GLY A 191 1.96 -3.95 0.44
C GLY A 191 2.82 -4.44 1.60
N LEU A 192 3.76 -5.35 1.36
CA LEU A 192 4.72 -5.81 2.36
C LEU A 192 5.62 -4.66 2.87
N LYS A 193 6.16 -3.86 1.95
CA LYS A 193 6.97 -2.67 2.28
C LYS A 193 6.22 -1.70 3.19
N HIS A 194 4.92 -1.49 2.93
CA HIS A 194 4.09 -0.63 3.77
C HIS A 194 3.97 -1.17 5.20
N VAL A 195 3.68 -2.47 5.38
CA VAL A 195 3.56 -3.09 6.71
C VAL A 195 4.91 -3.04 7.45
N ILE A 196 6.02 -3.33 6.77
CA ILE A 196 7.37 -3.21 7.36
C ILE A 196 7.69 -1.75 7.74
N SER A 197 7.20 -0.76 6.96
CA SER A 197 7.41 0.65 7.30
C SER A 197 6.71 1.05 8.61
N ILE A 198 5.61 0.41 8.98
CA ILE A 198 4.94 0.61 10.27
C ILE A 198 5.86 0.19 11.42
N ALA A 199 6.48 -0.99 11.31
CA ALA A 199 7.46 -1.47 12.30
C ALA A 199 8.68 -0.55 12.43
N ARG A 200 9.13 0.03 11.32
CA ARG A 200 10.22 1.02 11.33
C ARG A 200 9.83 2.31 12.06
N ASN A 201 8.65 2.81 11.75
CA ASN A 201 8.15 4.07 12.32
C ASN A 201 7.83 3.91 13.82
N SER A 202 7.50 2.71 14.30
CA SER A 202 7.32 2.40 15.73
C SER A 202 8.63 2.12 16.47
N GLY A 203 9.78 2.10 15.77
CA GLY A 203 11.08 1.76 16.37
C GLY A 203 11.33 0.25 16.58
N ALA A 204 10.38 -0.62 16.21
CA ALA A 204 10.52 -2.07 16.33
C ALA A 204 11.58 -2.64 15.38
N LEU A 205 11.82 -1.95 14.25
CA LEU A 205 12.81 -2.30 13.23
C LEU A 205 13.72 -1.11 12.92
N PRO A 206 14.97 -1.07 13.40
CA PRO A 206 15.85 0.11 13.27
C PRO A 206 16.45 0.30 11.87
N PHE A 207 16.38 -0.68 10.99
CA PHE A 207 16.93 -0.63 9.63
C PHE A 207 15.84 -0.87 8.57
N ASN A 208 16.17 -0.65 7.30
CA ASN A 208 15.26 -0.86 6.17
C ASN A 208 15.63 -2.12 5.37
N PRO A 209 14.91 -3.23 5.50
CA PRO A 209 15.20 -4.45 4.74
C PRO A 209 14.93 -4.31 3.23
N PHE A 210 14.23 -3.25 2.80
CA PHE A 210 14.04 -2.89 1.40
C PHE A 210 15.11 -1.93 0.86
N ALA A 211 16.18 -1.63 1.63
CA ALA A 211 17.29 -0.85 1.11
C ALA A 211 17.97 -1.64 -0.04
N GLY A 212 18.08 -0.99 -1.21
CA GLY A 212 18.61 -1.64 -2.42
C GLY A 212 17.61 -2.53 -3.17
N TYR A 213 16.39 -2.75 -2.67
CA TYR A 213 15.36 -3.48 -3.42
C TYR A 213 14.74 -2.60 -4.50
N ILE A 214 14.90 -3.03 -5.75
CA ILE A 214 14.36 -2.35 -6.94
C ILE A 214 13.32 -3.26 -7.59
N ASN A 215 12.10 -2.78 -7.69
CA ASN A 215 11.02 -3.42 -8.44
C ASN A 215 10.12 -2.34 -9.03
N SER A 216 9.87 -2.40 -10.33
CA SER A 216 9.03 -1.46 -11.08
C SER A 216 7.90 -2.20 -11.80
N PRO A 217 6.73 -1.56 -11.96
CA PRO A 217 5.65 -2.16 -12.73
C PRO A 217 6.00 -2.14 -14.23
N GLU A 218 5.55 -3.18 -14.93
CA GLU A 218 5.54 -3.18 -16.38
C GLU A 218 4.39 -2.32 -16.89
N SER A 219 4.67 -1.54 -17.94
CA SER A 219 3.62 -0.82 -18.65
C SER A 219 2.73 -1.81 -19.41
N VAL A 220 1.43 -1.77 -19.13
CA VAL A 220 0.44 -2.61 -19.81
C VAL A 220 -0.39 -1.73 -20.72
N ASP A 221 -0.20 -1.89 -22.02
CA ASP A 221 -1.11 -1.32 -22.99
C ASP A 221 -2.42 -2.11 -23.02
N ARG A 222 -3.50 -1.45 -22.64
CA ARG A 222 -4.84 -2.06 -22.64
C ARG A 222 -5.61 -1.84 -23.94
N GLY A 223 -5.06 -1.01 -24.81
CA GLY A 223 -5.72 -0.57 -26.04
C GLY A 223 -6.93 0.33 -25.79
N TYR A 224 -7.49 0.78 -26.88
CA TYR A 224 -8.72 1.56 -26.96
C TYR A 224 -9.44 1.22 -28.27
N LEU A 225 -10.73 1.52 -28.37
CA LEU A 225 -11.50 1.34 -29.59
C LEU A 225 -11.37 2.57 -30.50
N THR A 226 -11.22 2.35 -31.78
CA THR A 226 -11.38 3.38 -32.82
C THR A 226 -12.84 3.74 -33.00
N GLU A 227 -13.15 4.85 -33.67
CA GLU A 227 -14.53 5.27 -33.97
C GLU A 227 -15.31 4.18 -34.70
N ARG A 228 -14.67 3.53 -35.70
CA ARG A 228 -15.27 2.44 -36.45
C ARG A 228 -15.58 1.23 -35.57
N GLU A 229 -14.68 0.90 -34.63
CA GLU A 229 -14.91 -0.21 -33.69
C GLU A 229 -16.03 0.14 -32.66
N ILE A 230 -16.16 1.40 -32.26
CA ILE A 230 -17.28 1.86 -31.43
C ILE A 230 -18.59 1.66 -32.18
N GLN A 231 -18.65 2.06 -33.46
CA GLN A 231 -19.82 1.89 -34.30
C GLN A 231 -20.15 0.40 -34.48
N THR A 232 -19.16 -0.43 -34.81
CA THR A 232 -19.32 -1.91 -34.92
C THR A 232 -19.89 -2.52 -33.64
N LEU A 233 -19.43 -2.04 -32.48
CA LEU A 233 -19.95 -2.53 -31.19
C LEU A 233 -21.41 -2.10 -30.95
N MET A 234 -21.79 -0.90 -31.35
CA MET A 234 -23.18 -0.43 -31.22
C MET A 234 -24.14 -1.21 -32.10
N GLU A 235 -23.70 -1.60 -33.29
CA GLU A 235 -24.49 -2.36 -34.27
C GLU A 235 -24.48 -3.87 -34.01
N ALA A 236 -23.60 -4.35 -33.11
CA ALA A 236 -23.43 -5.76 -32.84
C ALA A 236 -24.73 -6.42 -32.32
N PRO A 237 -25.12 -7.58 -32.85
CA PRO A 237 -26.28 -8.30 -32.38
C PRO A 237 -26.10 -8.78 -30.94
N VAL A 238 -27.10 -8.58 -30.09
CA VAL A 238 -27.05 -8.94 -28.68
C VAL A 238 -28.02 -10.09 -28.38
N LYS A 239 -27.57 -11.05 -27.56
CA LYS A 239 -28.32 -12.26 -27.27
C LYS A 239 -29.43 -12.09 -26.20
N SER A 240 -29.38 -11.03 -25.42
CA SER A 240 -30.33 -10.80 -24.32
C SER A 240 -30.34 -9.32 -23.90
N GLY A 241 -31.38 -8.88 -23.21
CA GLY A 241 -31.48 -7.53 -22.64
C GLY A 241 -30.35 -7.19 -21.66
N THR A 242 -29.81 -8.19 -20.94
CA THR A 242 -28.63 -7.96 -20.10
C THR A 242 -27.36 -7.68 -20.92
N CYS A 243 -27.18 -8.36 -22.08
CA CYS A 243 -26.06 -8.09 -22.98
C CYS A 243 -26.21 -6.71 -23.61
N GLU A 244 -27.42 -6.33 -23.98
CA GLU A 244 -27.73 -4.99 -24.50
C GLU A 244 -27.44 -3.92 -23.46
N LEU A 245 -27.93 -4.06 -22.24
CA LEU A 245 -27.62 -3.16 -21.14
C LEU A 245 -26.12 -2.98 -20.94
N VAL A 246 -25.36 -4.08 -20.88
CA VAL A 246 -23.91 -4.00 -20.66
C VAL A 246 -23.19 -3.32 -21.82
N ARG A 247 -23.60 -3.56 -23.07
CA ARG A 247 -23.10 -2.86 -24.25
C ARG A 247 -23.35 -1.35 -24.13
N ASP A 248 -24.58 -0.98 -23.84
CA ASP A 248 -25.00 0.41 -23.77
C ASP A 248 -24.34 1.15 -22.59
N LEU A 249 -24.18 0.49 -21.42
CA LEU A 249 -23.39 1.02 -20.30
C LEU A 249 -21.90 1.21 -20.65
N PHE A 250 -21.33 0.32 -21.45
CA PHE A 250 -19.97 0.49 -21.94
C PHE A 250 -19.87 1.70 -22.88
N ILE A 251 -20.81 1.85 -23.83
CA ILE A 251 -20.88 3.01 -24.73
C ILE A 251 -21.13 4.30 -23.93
N PHE A 252 -22.00 4.27 -22.93
CA PHE A 252 -22.18 5.39 -22.00
C PHE A 252 -20.85 5.80 -21.36
N SER A 253 -20.05 4.84 -20.92
CA SER A 253 -18.73 5.11 -20.35
C SER A 253 -17.71 5.57 -21.39
N VAL A 254 -17.82 5.14 -22.66
CA VAL A 254 -17.00 5.64 -23.78
C VAL A 254 -17.23 7.15 -23.98
N PHE A 255 -18.45 7.63 -23.87
CA PHE A 255 -18.77 9.05 -24.09
C PHE A 255 -18.70 9.93 -22.83
N THR A 256 -18.71 9.36 -21.63
CA THR A 256 -18.64 10.10 -20.38
C THR A 256 -17.30 9.97 -19.63
N GLY A 257 -16.49 8.96 -19.94
CA GLY A 257 -15.26 8.66 -19.23
C GLY A 257 -15.47 8.08 -17.82
N LEU A 258 -16.71 7.88 -17.37
CA LEU A 258 -17.02 7.33 -16.05
C LEU A 258 -16.51 5.89 -15.91
N ALA A 259 -15.91 5.57 -14.77
CA ALA A 259 -15.51 4.20 -14.45
C ALA A 259 -16.73 3.39 -14.01
N TYR A 260 -16.64 2.05 -14.08
CA TYR A 260 -17.69 1.13 -13.65
C TYR A 260 -18.30 1.48 -12.27
N ALA A 261 -17.45 1.80 -11.29
CA ALA A 261 -17.91 2.11 -9.94
C ALA A 261 -18.71 3.43 -9.87
N ASP A 262 -18.36 4.39 -10.74
CA ASP A 262 -19.00 5.68 -10.79
C ASP A 262 -20.35 5.58 -11.55
N VAL A 263 -20.41 4.79 -12.63
CA VAL A 263 -21.67 4.50 -13.35
C VAL A 263 -22.64 3.71 -12.46
N LYS A 264 -22.14 2.72 -11.73
CA LYS A 264 -22.97 1.92 -10.80
C LYS A 264 -23.56 2.76 -9.67
N ALA A 265 -22.87 3.81 -9.26
CA ALA A 265 -23.32 4.70 -8.18
C ALA A 265 -23.98 5.97 -8.67
N LEU A 266 -24.20 6.12 -9.98
CA LEU A 266 -24.81 7.29 -10.55
C LEU A 266 -26.30 7.33 -10.22
N THR A 267 -26.74 8.39 -9.55
CA THR A 267 -28.13 8.65 -9.14
C THR A 267 -28.73 9.80 -9.93
N THR A 268 -30.04 9.88 -9.99
CA THR A 268 -30.76 10.86 -10.81
C THR A 268 -30.53 12.29 -10.35
N ASP A 269 -30.29 12.55 -9.07
CA ASP A 269 -29.95 13.87 -8.51
C ASP A 269 -28.63 14.44 -9.05
N ARG A 270 -27.75 13.55 -9.58
CA ARG A 270 -26.47 13.95 -10.21
C ARG A 270 -26.63 14.43 -11.65
N LEU A 271 -27.83 14.26 -12.25
CA LEU A 271 -28.16 14.73 -13.57
C LEU A 271 -28.82 16.13 -13.44
N GLN A 272 -28.09 17.17 -13.79
CA GLN A 272 -28.55 18.56 -13.58
C GLN A 272 -28.37 19.39 -14.84
N THR A 273 -29.33 20.25 -15.12
CA THR A 273 -29.14 21.31 -16.10
C THR A 273 -28.20 22.35 -15.49
N PHE A 274 -27.10 22.67 -16.19
CA PHE A 274 -26.07 23.55 -15.65
C PHE A 274 -26.08 24.91 -16.34
N PHE A 275 -25.07 25.75 -16.05
CA PHE A 275 -25.02 27.17 -16.46
C PHE A 275 -25.14 27.41 -17.97
N ASP A 276 -24.84 26.41 -18.81
CA ASP A 276 -24.93 26.47 -20.28
C ASP A 276 -26.24 25.93 -20.85
N GLY A 277 -27.23 25.65 -19.97
CA GLY A 277 -28.53 25.09 -20.37
C GLY A 277 -28.50 23.63 -20.80
N ASN A 278 -27.33 22.98 -20.74
CA ASN A 278 -27.17 21.57 -21.08
C ASN A 278 -27.28 20.66 -19.86
N LEU A 279 -27.53 19.37 -20.11
CA LEU A 279 -27.57 18.35 -19.08
C LEU A 279 -26.14 17.91 -18.77
N TRP A 280 -25.79 17.93 -17.49
CA TRP A 280 -24.47 17.53 -16.97
C TRP A 280 -24.61 16.44 -15.93
N ILE A 281 -23.56 15.63 -15.77
CA ILE A 281 -23.33 14.78 -14.61
C ILE A 281 -22.44 15.56 -13.65
N ILE A 282 -22.96 15.92 -12.47
CA ILE A 282 -22.21 16.60 -11.41
C ILE A 282 -21.86 15.56 -10.35
N THR A 283 -20.61 15.14 -10.31
CA THR A 283 -20.20 14.02 -9.45
C THR A 283 -18.78 14.16 -8.91
N ARG A 284 -18.46 13.32 -7.95
CA ARG A 284 -17.09 13.11 -7.47
C ARG A 284 -16.69 11.68 -7.70
N ARG A 285 -15.48 11.48 -8.23
CA ARG A 285 -14.94 10.16 -8.49
C ARG A 285 -14.76 9.35 -7.20
N ARG A 286 -15.34 8.17 -7.11
CA ARG A 286 -15.30 7.33 -5.90
C ARG A 286 -13.90 6.93 -5.46
N LYS A 287 -12.96 6.75 -6.39
CA LYS A 287 -11.59 6.30 -6.09
C LYS A 287 -10.70 7.41 -5.54
N THR A 288 -10.85 8.64 -6.02
CA THR A 288 -9.94 9.77 -5.72
C THR A 288 -10.62 10.91 -4.99
N ASN A 289 -11.95 10.88 -4.86
CA ASN A 289 -12.81 11.95 -4.36
C ASN A 289 -12.65 13.28 -5.12
N THR A 290 -12.12 13.21 -6.36
CA THR A 290 -11.90 14.36 -7.23
C THR A 290 -13.21 14.71 -7.92
N GLU A 291 -13.52 15.98 -8.04
CA GLU A 291 -14.65 16.48 -8.81
C GLU A 291 -14.52 16.10 -10.29
N SER A 292 -15.62 15.67 -10.89
CA SER A 292 -15.72 15.26 -12.28
C SER A 292 -17.10 15.69 -12.81
N ASN A 293 -17.15 16.85 -13.47
CA ASN A 293 -18.35 17.40 -14.06
C ASN A 293 -18.32 17.16 -15.57
N ILE A 294 -19.31 16.42 -16.07
CA ILE A 294 -19.30 15.92 -17.43
C ILE A 294 -20.54 16.41 -18.15
N ARG A 295 -20.36 17.22 -19.19
CA ARG A 295 -21.44 17.60 -20.10
C ARG A 295 -21.88 16.40 -20.91
N LEU A 296 -23.17 16.11 -20.90
CA LEU A 296 -23.71 14.96 -21.64
C LEU A 296 -23.88 15.30 -23.13
N LEU A 297 -23.26 14.49 -23.97
CA LEU A 297 -23.51 14.45 -25.40
C LEU A 297 -24.81 13.68 -25.69
N ASP A 298 -25.26 13.65 -26.94
CA ASP A 298 -26.59 13.08 -27.28
C ASP A 298 -26.63 11.54 -27.10
N VAL A 299 -25.55 10.82 -27.37
CA VAL A 299 -25.51 9.36 -27.16
C VAL A 299 -25.77 8.98 -25.69
N PRO A 300 -25.03 9.50 -24.69
CA PRO A 300 -25.35 9.24 -23.30
C PRO A 300 -26.75 9.68 -22.86
N LYS A 301 -27.29 10.79 -23.39
CA LYS A 301 -28.66 11.22 -23.09
C LYS A 301 -29.68 10.18 -23.56
N ARG A 302 -29.54 9.67 -24.79
CA ARG A 302 -30.43 8.61 -25.33
C ARG A 302 -30.33 7.33 -24.51
N ILE A 303 -29.13 6.95 -24.06
CA ILE A 303 -28.96 5.77 -23.21
C ILE A 303 -29.65 5.98 -21.84
N ILE A 304 -29.53 7.14 -21.21
CA ILE A 304 -30.24 7.46 -19.98
C ILE A 304 -31.75 7.30 -20.17
N GLU A 305 -32.32 7.90 -21.21
CA GLU A 305 -33.77 7.86 -21.48
C GLU A 305 -34.25 6.42 -21.76
N LYS A 306 -33.44 5.60 -22.48
CA LYS A 306 -33.75 4.18 -22.75
C LYS A 306 -33.92 3.34 -21.48
N TYR A 307 -33.13 3.62 -20.44
CA TYR A 307 -33.12 2.85 -19.19
C TYR A 307 -33.85 3.55 -18.03
N LYS A 308 -34.50 4.66 -18.27
CA LYS A 308 -35.26 5.42 -17.30
C LYS A 308 -36.36 4.58 -16.64
N GLY A 309 -36.40 4.59 -15.31
CA GLY A 309 -37.41 3.86 -14.54
C GLY A 309 -37.18 2.35 -14.45
N LEU A 310 -36.11 1.79 -15.04
CA LEU A 310 -35.79 0.36 -14.92
C LEU A 310 -35.00 0.02 -13.66
N SER A 311 -34.43 1.01 -12.98
CA SER A 311 -33.79 0.83 -11.68
C SER A 311 -34.84 0.87 -10.56
N LYS A 312 -34.68 0.04 -9.53
CA LYS A 312 -35.59 -0.01 -8.39
C LYS A 312 -35.37 1.13 -7.39
N ASP A 313 -34.21 1.79 -7.48
CA ASP A 313 -33.76 2.84 -6.58
C ASP A 313 -33.54 4.13 -7.40
N ASP A 314 -33.03 5.18 -6.76
CA ASP A 314 -32.67 6.46 -7.42
C ASP A 314 -31.51 6.36 -8.41
N HIS A 315 -30.95 5.16 -8.62
CA HIS A 315 -29.89 4.95 -9.59
C HIS A 315 -30.38 5.10 -11.03
N VAL A 316 -29.56 5.72 -11.86
CA VAL A 316 -29.86 5.92 -13.29
C VAL A 316 -29.92 4.59 -14.05
N PHE A 317 -29.11 3.59 -13.65
CA PHE A 317 -29.01 2.32 -14.36
C PHE A 317 -29.05 1.11 -13.41
N PRO A 318 -29.67 -0.02 -13.80
CA PRO A 318 -29.60 -1.30 -13.08
C PRO A 318 -28.29 -2.04 -13.42
N VAL A 319 -27.13 -1.51 -12.95
CA VAL A 319 -25.78 -1.98 -13.36
C VAL A 319 -25.46 -3.37 -12.78
N PRO A 320 -25.22 -4.41 -13.62
CA PRO A 320 -24.78 -5.73 -13.17
C PRO A 320 -23.41 -5.69 -12.48
N SER A 321 -23.01 -6.79 -11.84
CA SER A 321 -21.68 -6.89 -11.22
C SER A 321 -20.55 -6.67 -12.24
N ASN A 322 -19.41 -6.10 -11.78
CA ASN A 322 -18.26 -5.83 -12.66
C ASN A 322 -17.74 -7.10 -13.35
N GLY A 323 -17.73 -8.23 -12.63
CA GLY A 323 -17.37 -9.52 -13.21
C GLY A 323 -18.29 -9.90 -14.37
N ARG A 324 -19.63 -9.79 -14.18
CA ARG A 324 -20.61 -10.08 -15.23
C ARG A 324 -20.46 -9.15 -16.43
N CYS A 325 -20.30 -7.84 -16.20
CA CYS A 325 -20.04 -6.86 -17.28
C CYS A 325 -18.80 -7.25 -18.08
N ASN A 326 -17.66 -7.54 -17.44
CA ASN A 326 -16.44 -7.90 -18.13
C ASN A 326 -16.53 -9.24 -18.88
N THR A 327 -17.33 -10.22 -18.39
CA THR A 327 -17.57 -11.49 -19.12
C THR A 327 -18.36 -11.23 -20.41
N ILE A 328 -19.41 -10.42 -20.34
CA ILE A 328 -20.23 -10.07 -21.52
C ILE A 328 -19.43 -9.23 -22.50
N LEU A 329 -18.70 -8.22 -22.02
CA LEU A 329 -17.86 -7.37 -22.90
C LEU A 329 -16.78 -8.17 -23.62
N LYS A 330 -16.15 -9.14 -22.94
CA LYS A 330 -15.18 -10.04 -23.58
C LYS A 330 -15.82 -10.83 -24.74
N GLU A 331 -17.03 -11.31 -24.56
CA GLU A 331 -17.75 -12.06 -25.60
C GLU A 331 -18.16 -11.15 -26.77
N LEU A 332 -18.70 -9.96 -26.48
CA LEU A 332 -19.03 -8.96 -27.50
C LEU A 332 -17.79 -8.54 -28.30
N GLY A 333 -16.66 -8.27 -27.62
CA GLY A 333 -15.41 -7.94 -28.33
C GLY A 333 -14.93 -9.06 -29.26
N ARG A 334 -15.12 -10.34 -28.84
CA ARG A 334 -14.80 -11.49 -29.69
C ARG A 334 -15.74 -11.59 -30.91
N GLN A 335 -17.04 -11.36 -30.72
CA GLN A 335 -18.03 -11.34 -31.81
C GLN A 335 -17.75 -10.25 -32.82
N CYS A 336 -17.31 -9.06 -32.36
CA CYS A 336 -16.93 -7.94 -33.24
C CYS A 336 -15.54 -8.10 -33.88
N GLY A 337 -14.80 -9.17 -33.57
CA GLY A 337 -13.44 -9.39 -34.11
C GLY A 337 -12.36 -8.44 -33.58
N PHE A 338 -12.57 -7.82 -32.41
CA PHE A 338 -11.60 -6.88 -31.84
C PHE A 338 -10.32 -7.57 -31.41
N LYS A 339 -9.17 -6.98 -31.76
CA LYS A 339 -7.84 -7.47 -31.37
C LYS A 339 -7.56 -7.29 -29.87
N ILE A 340 -8.18 -6.30 -29.24
CA ILE A 340 -8.03 -6.00 -27.83
C ILE A 340 -9.04 -6.78 -26.98
N ARG A 341 -8.64 -7.14 -25.77
CA ARG A 341 -9.57 -7.73 -24.80
C ARG A 341 -10.49 -6.64 -24.24
N LEU A 342 -11.74 -6.64 -24.64
CA LEU A 342 -12.71 -5.67 -24.16
C LEU A 342 -13.01 -5.89 -22.68
N THR A 343 -12.83 -4.86 -21.88
CA THR A 343 -13.15 -4.78 -20.44
C THR A 343 -13.76 -3.43 -20.14
N TYR A 344 -14.51 -3.31 -19.07
CA TYR A 344 -15.17 -2.02 -18.74
C TYR A 344 -14.18 -0.86 -18.63
N HIS A 345 -12.94 -1.12 -18.21
CA HIS A 345 -11.90 -0.08 -18.12
C HIS A 345 -11.45 0.45 -19.49
N VAL A 346 -11.56 -0.36 -20.58
CA VAL A 346 -11.25 0.07 -21.94
C VAL A 346 -12.15 1.21 -22.40
N ALA A 347 -13.42 1.28 -21.93
CA ALA A 347 -14.30 2.41 -22.24
C ALA A 347 -13.67 3.75 -21.88
N ARG A 348 -13.04 3.83 -20.73
CA ARG A 348 -12.38 5.05 -20.25
C ARG A 348 -11.10 5.38 -21.05
N HIS A 349 -10.35 4.36 -21.49
CA HIS A 349 -9.22 4.53 -22.40
C HIS A 349 -9.72 5.07 -23.75
N THR A 350 -10.81 4.51 -24.29
CA THR A 350 -11.46 4.93 -25.51
C THR A 350 -11.98 6.37 -25.41
N ASN A 351 -12.62 6.73 -24.28
CA ASN A 351 -13.04 8.11 -24.04
C ASN A 351 -11.86 9.08 -24.12
N ALA A 352 -10.79 8.80 -23.36
CA ALA A 352 -9.62 9.68 -23.33
C ALA A 352 -8.97 9.83 -24.70
N THR A 353 -8.75 8.73 -25.41
CA THR A 353 -7.96 8.69 -26.66
C THR A 353 -8.86 9.06 -27.85
N THR A 354 -9.91 8.24 -28.12
CA THR A 354 -10.71 8.34 -29.33
C THR A 354 -11.72 9.48 -29.26
N VAL A 355 -12.41 9.64 -28.12
CA VAL A 355 -13.49 10.64 -28.05
C VAL A 355 -12.97 12.05 -27.77
N LEU A 356 -11.95 12.19 -26.90
CA LEU A 356 -11.48 13.50 -26.46
C LEU A 356 -10.18 13.96 -27.14
N LEU A 357 -9.07 13.25 -26.96
CA LEU A 357 -7.77 13.70 -27.48
C LEU A 357 -7.70 13.73 -29.00
N SER A 358 -8.30 12.74 -29.68
CA SER A 358 -8.35 12.74 -31.16
C SER A 358 -9.13 13.92 -31.74
N HIS A 359 -10.10 14.44 -31.00
CA HIS A 359 -10.91 15.60 -31.39
C HIS A 359 -10.38 16.92 -30.82
N GLY A 360 -9.12 16.97 -30.39
CA GLY A 360 -8.45 18.20 -30.02
C GLY A 360 -8.76 18.73 -28.62
N VAL A 361 -9.45 17.96 -27.76
CA VAL A 361 -9.66 18.36 -26.38
C VAL A 361 -8.32 18.39 -25.64
N PRO A 362 -7.92 19.51 -25.01
CA PRO A 362 -6.65 19.61 -24.29
C PRO A 362 -6.50 18.57 -23.20
N ILE A 363 -5.28 18.06 -23.02
CA ILE A 363 -5.00 16.97 -22.06
C ILE A 363 -5.36 17.35 -20.60
N GLU A 364 -5.24 18.61 -20.25
CA GLU A 364 -5.63 19.16 -18.94
C GLU A 364 -7.14 19.04 -18.74
N THR A 365 -7.92 19.36 -19.75
CA THR A 365 -9.38 19.19 -19.74
C THR A 365 -9.76 17.72 -19.65
N VAL A 366 -9.11 16.85 -20.42
CA VAL A 366 -9.28 15.39 -20.33
C VAL A 366 -8.96 14.87 -18.94
N SER A 367 -7.85 15.32 -18.35
CA SER A 367 -7.45 14.95 -16.99
C SER A 367 -8.50 15.31 -15.96
N ARG A 368 -9.08 16.51 -16.07
CA ARG A 368 -10.13 17.00 -15.18
C ARG A 368 -11.45 16.23 -15.36
N LEU A 369 -11.89 16.01 -16.61
CA LEU A 369 -13.08 15.20 -16.93
C LEU A 369 -12.96 13.78 -16.38
N LEU A 370 -11.79 13.18 -16.50
CA LEU A 370 -11.50 11.87 -15.94
C LEU A 370 -11.30 11.88 -14.40
N GLY A 371 -11.24 13.03 -13.73
CA GLY A 371 -11.00 13.15 -12.30
C GLY A 371 -9.65 12.55 -11.88
N HIS A 372 -8.59 12.81 -12.65
CA HIS A 372 -7.23 12.47 -12.27
C HIS A 372 -6.64 13.54 -11.36
N THR A 373 -5.91 13.13 -10.34
CA THR A 373 -5.19 14.05 -9.43
C THR A 373 -3.83 14.47 -9.96
N ASP A 374 -3.29 13.72 -10.93
CA ASP A 374 -1.99 13.98 -11.54
C ASP A 374 -2.11 13.81 -13.07
N LEU A 375 -1.61 14.81 -13.80
CA LEU A 375 -1.61 14.84 -15.26
C LEU A 375 -0.82 13.66 -15.87
N LYS A 376 0.23 13.18 -15.18
CA LYS A 376 0.98 11.98 -15.59
C LYS A 376 0.09 10.76 -15.80
N THR A 377 -1.01 10.65 -15.04
CA THR A 377 -1.99 9.56 -15.21
C THR A 377 -2.73 9.68 -16.56
N THR A 378 -2.88 10.89 -17.10
CA THR A 378 -3.54 11.15 -18.37
C THR A 378 -2.56 11.03 -19.54
N GLN A 379 -1.28 11.32 -19.33
CA GLN A 379 -0.23 11.22 -20.36
C GLN A 379 -0.09 9.82 -20.95
N ILE A 380 -0.50 8.77 -20.24
CA ILE A 380 -0.55 7.40 -20.80
C ILE A 380 -1.48 7.27 -22.01
N TYR A 381 -2.46 8.17 -22.15
CA TYR A 381 -3.39 8.23 -23.29
C TYR A 381 -2.91 9.14 -24.42
N ALA A 382 -1.99 10.06 -24.10
CA ALA A 382 -1.46 11.04 -25.05
C ALA A 382 -0.37 10.43 -25.95
N ARG A 383 -0.72 9.36 -26.68
CA ARG A 383 0.12 8.91 -27.80
C ARG A 383 -0.12 9.86 -28.96
N ILE A 384 0.79 10.81 -29.14
CA ILE A 384 0.79 11.70 -30.29
C ILE A 384 1.06 10.84 -31.52
N THR A 385 0.04 10.62 -32.34
CA THR A 385 0.17 9.95 -33.63
C THR A 385 0.65 10.96 -34.68
N ASN A 386 1.37 10.52 -35.71
CA ASN A 386 1.73 11.39 -36.83
C ASN A 386 0.51 12.04 -37.48
N GLN A 387 -0.64 11.35 -37.44
CA GLN A 387 -1.91 11.89 -37.92
C GLN A 387 -2.39 13.06 -37.09
N LYS A 388 -2.25 13.00 -35.75
CA LYS A 388 -2.57 14.12 -34.85
C LYS A 388 -1.62 15.30 -35.10
N ILE A 389 -0.31 15.04 -35.24
CA ILE A 389 0.64 16.11 -35.55
C ILE A 389 0.27 16.78 -36.87
N SER A 390 -0.04 16.00 -37.93
CA SER A 390 -0.46 16.55 -39.21
C SER A 390 -1.71 17.42 -39.09
N SER A 391 -2.74 16.95 -38.42
CA SER A 391 -3.97 17.70 -38.22
C SER A 391 -3.76 18.99 -37.41
N ASP A 392 -2.94 18.95 -36.35
CA ASP A 392 -2.65 20.13 -35.54
C ASP A 392 -1.84 21.18 -36.35
N MET A 393 -0.90 20.70 -37.18
CA MET A 393 -0.11 21.58 -38.06
C MET A 393 -0.96 22.17 -39.17
N GLU A 394 -1.96 21.45 -39.69
CA GLU A 394 -2.90 21.96 -40.68
C GLU A 394 -3.77 23.09 -40.07
N ILE A 395 -4.29 22.91 -38.86
CA ILE A 395 -5.01 23.95 -38.12
C ILE A 395 -4.10 25.16 -37.88
N LEU A 396 -2.84 24.94 -37.53
CA LEU A 396 -1.86 26.02 -37.31
C LEU A 396 -1.58 26.77 -38.63
N SER A 397 -1.33 26.06 -39.71
CA SER A 397 -1.10 26.64 -41.04
C SER A 397 -2.25 27.59 -41.46
N HIS A 398 -3.50 27.14 -41.31
CA HIS A 398 -4.66 28.02 -41.58
C HIS A 398 -4.70 29.28 -40.71
N LYS A 399 -4.29 29.18 -39.45
CA LYS A 399 -4.21 30.35 -38.55
C LYS A 399 -3.10 31.32 -38.91
N LEU A 400 -2.02 30.84 -39.49
CA LEU A 400 -0.83 31.61 -39.84
C LEU A 400 -0.83 32.05 -41.32
N GLU A 401 -1.79 31.60 -42.12
CA GLU A 401 -1.84 31.79 -43.58
C GLU A 401 -1.54 33.24 -44.02
N LYS A 402 -2.16 34.24 -43.34
CA LYS A 402 -1.93 35.64 -43.62
C LYS A 402 -0.48 36.08 -43.28
N MET A 403 0.03 35.67 -42.15
CA MET A 403 1.38 36.02 -41.70
C MET A 403 2.45 35.31 -42.57
N GLU A 404 2.24 34.05 -42.92
CA GLU A 404 3.14 33.29 -43.81
C GLU A 404 3.18 33.92 -45.19
N LYS A 405 2.03 34.37 -45.73
CA LYS A 405 2.00 35.06 -47.03
C LYS A 405 2.80 36.36 -47.01
N GLU A 406 2.59 37.21 -45.99
CA GLU A 406 3.32 38.47 -45.81
C GLU A 406 4.85 38.24 -45.70
N ILE A 407 5.28 37.17 -45.03
CA ILE A 407 6.70 36.83 -44.85
C ILE A 407 7.25 36.25 -46.16
N CYS A 408 6.52 35.34 -46.83
CA CYS A 408 6.97 34.75 -48.12
C CYS A 408 7.08 35.78 -49.21
N ASP A 409 6.20 36.80 -49.25
CA ASP A 409 6.26 37.90 -50.20
C ASP A 409 7.46 38.86 -49.94
N ALA A 410 8.05 38.79 -48.70
CA ALA A 410 9.20 39.59 -48.29
C ALA A 410 10.56 38.86 -48.48
N ILE A 411 10.56 37.53 -48.78
CA ILE A 411 11.74 36.68 -49.04
C ILE A 411 11.95 36.60 -50.56
#